data_69b067add13c05620c3be76f1914842c
#
_entry.id   69b067add13c05620c3be76f1914842c
#
_cell.length_a   1.000
_cell.length_b   1.000
_cell.length_c   1.000
_cell.angle_alpha   90.00
_cell.angle_beta   90.00
_cell.angle_gamma   90.00
#
_symmetry.space_group_name_H-M   'P 1'
#
loop_
_entity.id
_entity.type
_entity.pdbx_description
1 polymer ?
#
loop_
_entity_poly.entity_id
_entity_poly.type
_entity_poly.pdbx_seq_one_letter_code
_entity_poly.pdbx_strand_id
1 'polypeptide(L)'
;MNISKAIHILELNSNNINEHEIKKKYKLLALKYHPDKNNSDDAKERFQDIKNAYDYIMKYEGYMDCDNEIFEEEKNENDYHTILQQFINLMTSENNQTSLVKNILQIIYSMCEDKALIFIKTIDKNKLILIYDFLTDYASAFHYSDHFLEKIKSIIYEKTKDDERIILKPSLDDLFEQNVYKLQYNDN
;
A
#
# COMPACT_ATOMS: atom_id res chain seq x y z
N MET A 1 20.45 -10.75 16.79
CA MET A 1 18.99 -10.58 16.73
C MET A 1 18.33 -11.88 17.14
N ASN A 2 17.12 -11.90 17.71
CA ASN A 2 16.32 -13.10 17.89
C ASN A 2 15.00 -12.97 17.10
N ILE A 3 14.31 -14.10 16.86
CA ILE A 3 13.10 -14.14 16.03
C ILE A 3 11.99 -13.23 16.56
N SER A 4 11.75 -13.22 17.88
CA SER A 4 10.71 -12.37 18.48
C SER A 4 10.99 -10.88 18.28
N LYS A 5 12.26 -10.46 18.37
CA LYS A 5 12.67 -9.07 18.12
C LYS A 5 12.49 -8.73 16.63
N ALA A 6 12.84 -9.64 15.72
CA ALA A 6 12.69 -9.42 14.29
C ALA A 6 11.22 -9.32 13.87
N ILE A 7 10.34 -10.20 14.39
CA ILE A 7 8.89 -10.14 14.21
C ILE A 7 8.33 -8.79 14.68
N HIS A 8 8.78 -8.32 15.84
CA HIS A 8 8.35 -7.03 16.39
C HIS A 8 8.81 -5.86 15.53
N ILE A 9 10.07 -5.86 15.04
CA ILE A 9 10.60 -4.80 14.17
C ILE A 9 9.81 -4.71 12.86
N LEU A 10 9.45 -5.86 12.26
CA LEU A 10 8.65 -5.90 11.04
C LEU A 10 7.14 -5.76 11.28
N GLU A 11 6.70 -5.53 12.51
CA GLU A 11 5.28 -5.40 12.86
C GLU A 11 4.44 -6.57 12.33
N LEU A 12 5.01 -7.80 12.36
CA LEU A 12 4.33 -8.99 11.88
C LEU A 12 3.35 -9.53 12.92
N ASN A 13 2.22 -10.05 12.45
CA ASN A 13 1.27 -10.75 13.31
C ASN A 13 1.71 -12.23 13.44
N SER A 14 1.99 -12.69 14.65
CA SER A 14 2.50 -14.04 14.93
C SER A 14 1.59 -15.18 14.41
N ASN A 15 0.30 -14.89 14.17
CA ASN A 15 -0.67 -15.90 13.77
C ASN A 15 -0.72 -16.15 12.25
N ASN A 16 -0.09 -15.31 11.44
CA ASN A 16 -0.13 -15.41 9.98
C ASN A 16 1.18 -14.92 9.35
N ILE A 17 2.27 -15.59 9.71
CA ILE A 17 3.58 -15.30 9.12
C ILE A 17 3.75 -16.17 7.88
N ASN A 18 3.81 -15.54 6.71
CA ASN A 18 4.16 -16.17 5.44
C ASN A 18 5.08 -15.25 4.64
N GLU A 19 5.72 -15.78 3.62
CA GLU A 19 6.68 -15.05 2.81
C GLU A 19 6.11 -13.75 2.23
N HIS A 20 4.86 -13.78 1.75
CA HIS A 20 4.18 -12.62 1.18
C HIS A 20 4.00 -11.50 2.23
N GLU A 21 3.53 -11.83 3.44
CA GLU A 21 3.36 -10.86 4.53
C GLU A 21 4.70 -10.30 5.02
N ILE A 22 5.75 -11.13 5.09
CA ILE A 22 7.10 -10.68 5.44
C ILE A 22 7.58 -9.63 4.41
N LYS A 23 7.51 -9.96 3.11
CA LYS A 23 7.91 -9.07 2.01
C LYS A 23 7.09 -7.78 1.99
N LYS A 24 5.77 -7.88 2.20
CA LYS A 24 4.86 -6.74 2.27
C LYS A 24 5.23 -5.77 3.39
N LYS A 25 5.38 -6.28 4.62
CA LYS A 25 5.73 -5.48 5.78
C LYS A 25 7.11 -4.87 5.66
N TYR A 26 8.09 -5.64 5.20
CA TYR A 26 9.43 -5.13 4.93
C TYR A 26 9.40 -3.93 3.98
N LYS A 27 8.78 -4.08 2.80
CA LYS A 27 8.74 -3.01 1.79
C LYS A 27 7.98 -1.77 2.29
N LEU A 28 6.86 -1.96 2.99
CA LEU A 28 6.10 -0.86 3.58
C LEU A 28 6.94 -0.06 4.59
N LEU A 29 7.61 -0.75 5.51
CA LEU A 29 8.45 -0.11 6.52
C LEU A 29 9.71 0.51 5.92
N ALA A 30 10.32 -0.16 4.93
CA ALA A 30 11.47 0.37 4.21
C ALA A 30 11.13 1.68 3.46
N LEU A 31 9.95 1.78 2.85
CA LEU A 31 9.47 3.02 2.24
C LEU A 31 9.21 4.11 3.29
N LYS A 32 8.55 3.76 4.39
CA LYS A 32 8.23 4.71 5.47
C LYS A 32 9.48 5.35 6.10
N TYR A 33 10.55 4.56 6.27
CA TYR A 33 11.80 4.99 6.91
C TYR A 33 12.94 5.21 5.91
N HIS A 34 12.61 5.32 4.60
CA HIS A 34 13.63 5.50 3.59
C HIS A 34 14.41 6.82 3.76
N PRO A 35 15.75 6.82 3.78
CA PRO A 35 16.55 8.02 4.04
C PRO A 35 16.36 9.14 3.01
N ASP A 36 15.95 8.82 1.77
CA ASP A 36 15.70 9.83 0.72
C ASP A 36 14.39 10.60 0.95
N LYS A 37 13.48 10.09 1.74
CA LYS A 37 12.15 10.67 1.95
C LYS A 37 11.88 11.03 3.41
N ASN A 38 12.54 10.36 4.34
CA ASN A 38 12.35 10.56 5.77
C ASN A 38 13.64 11.17 6.38
N ASN A 39 13.58 12.44 6.71
CA ASN A 39 14.70 13.20 7.27
C ASN A 39 14.76 13.14 8.82
N SER A 40 14.01 12.23 9.47
CA SER A 40 14.12 12.08 10.92
C SER A 40 15.48 11.48 11.30
N ASP A 41 16.01 11.92 12.44
CA ASP A 41 17.35 11.51 12.91
C ASP A 41 17.49 10.00 13.08
N ASP A 42 16.40 9.31 13.39
CA ASP A 42 16.33 7.87 13.61
C ASP A 42 15.96 7.06 12.35
N ALA A 43 15.61 7.72 11.22
CA ALA A 43 15.14 7.02 10.02
C ALA A 43 16.19 6.04 9.47
N LYS A 44 17.45 6.45 9.42
CA LYS A 44 18.54 5.61 8.90
C LYS A 44 18.80 4.38 9.77
N GLU A 45 18.75 4.55 11.09
CA GLU A 45 18.93 3.44 12.03
C GLU A 45 17.75 2.46 11.93
N ARG A 46 16.52 2.97 11.89
CA ARG A 46 15.32 2.16 11.70
C ARG A 46 15.31 1.41 10.37
N PHE A 47 15.70 2.08 9.29
CA PHE A 47 15.80 1.43 7.98
C PHE A 47 16.77 0.24 8.02
N GLN A 48 17.94 0.41 8.67
CA GLN A 48 18.90 -0.67 8.83
C GLN A 48 18.36 -1.81 9.72
N ASP A 49 17.68 -1.46 10.81
CA ASP A 49 17.06 -2.46 11.69
C ASP A 49 15.98 -3.27 10.97
N ILE A 50 15.16 -2.60 10.14
CA ILE A 50 14.13 -3.23 9.31
C ILE A 50 14.76 -4.22 8.33
N LYS A 51 15.84 -3.81 7.63
CA LYS A 51 16.58 -4.68 6.71
C LYS A 51 17.16 -5.88 7.43
N ASN A 52 17.85 -5.67 8.55
CA ASN A 52 18.43 -6.73 9.34
C ASN A 52 17.37 -7.72 9.87
N ALA A 53 16.18 -7.22 10.23
CA ALA A 53 15.08 -8.06 10.69
C ALA A 53 14.50 -8.91 9.56
N TYR A 54 14.35 -8.33 8.37
CA TYR A 54 13.91 -9.02 7.17
C TYR A 54 14.84 -10.15 6.79
N ASP A 55 16.14 -9.87 6.65
CA ASP A 55 17.17 -10.87 6.31
C ASP A 55 17.20 -12.01 7.33
N TYR A 56 17.07 -11.67 8.63
CA TYR A 56 17.05 -12.65 9.70
C TYR A 56 15.84 -13.58 9.62
N ILE A 57 14.62 -13.05 9.39
CA ILE A 57 13.41 -13.87 9.30
C ILE A 57 13.42 -14.71 8.03
N MET A 58 13.78 -14.16 6.89
CA MET A 58 13.83 -14.87 5.62
C MET A 58 14.78 -16.07 5.69
N LYS A 59 15.94 -15.88 6.33
CA LYS A 59 16.88 -16.97 6.57
C LYS A 59 16.37 -18.00 7.58
N TYR A 60 15.71 -17.55 8.65
CA TYR A 60 15.19 -18.42 9.70
C TYR A 60 14.06 -19.32 9.22
N GLU A 61 13.15 -18.77 8.42
CA GLU A 61 12.00 -19.50 7.83
C GLU A 61 12.37 -20.34 6.59
N GLY A 62 13.66 -20.29 6.16
CA GLY A 62 14.14 -21.07 5.02
C GLY A 62 13.66 -20.58 3.67
N TYR A 63 13.21 -19.34 3.57
CA TYR A 63 12.83 -18.71 2.29
C TYR A 63 14.05 -18.22 1.48
N MET A 64 15.24 -18.22 2.09
CA MET A 64 16.50 -17.97 1.41
C MET A 64 17.32 -19.26 1.38
N ASP A 65 17.67 -19.76 0.21
CA ASP A 65 18.62 -20.83 0.04
C ASP A 65 19.99 -20.37 0.52
N CYS A 66 20.62 -21.15 1.41
CA CYS A 66 21.91 -20.81 2.04
C CYS A 66 23.08 -20.76 1.04
N ASP A 67 22.89 -21.23 -0.19
CA ASP A 67 23.96 -21.43 -1.19
C ASP A 67 23.89 -20.54 -2.44
N ASN A 68 22.84 -19.73 -2.60
CA ASN A 68 22.77 -18.83 -3.74
C ASN A 68 22.26 -17.44 -3.34
N GLU A 69 23.13 -16.55 -3.55
CA GLU A 69 23.12 -15.11 -3.62
C GLU A 69 23.90 -14.46 -2.45
N ILE A 70 25.22 -14.46 -2.65
CA ILE A 70 25.95 -13.23 -2.45
C ILE A 70 25.09 -12.19 -3.17
N PHE A 71 24.27 -11.45 -2.39
CA PHE A 71 23.67 -10.24 -2.90
C PHE A 71 24.82 -9.39 -3.41
N GLU A 72 25.14 -9.51 -4.70
CA GLU A 72 25.80 -8.42 -5.37
C GLU A 72 24.95 -7.22 -4.99
N GLU A 73 25.55 -6.28 -4.27
CA GLU A 73 25.00 -4.96 -4.01
C GLU A 73 24.72 -4.33 -5.39
N GLU A 74 23.63 -4.74 -6.03
CA GLU A 74 23.05 -3.91 -7.06
C GLU A 74 22.62 -2.64 -6.33
N LYS A 75 23.43 -1.59 -6.50
CA LYS A 75 23.24 -0.26 -5.91
C LYS A 75 21.83 0.31 -6.08
N ASN A 76 20.95 -0.41 -6.77
CA ASN A 76 19.59 -0.01 -7.13
C ASN A 76 18.49 -0.67 -6.26
N GLU A 77 18.75 -1.76 -5.53
CA GLU A 77 17.69 -2.42 -4.73
C GLU A 77 17.22 -1.62 -3.51
N ASN A 78 18.08 -0.74 -3.01
CA ASN A 78 17.75 0.14 -1.88
C ASN A 78 17.24 1.51 -2.34
N ASP A 79 17.07 1.75 -3.64
CA ASP A 79 16.48 2.97 -4.14
C ASP A 79 14.98 3.02 -3.84
N TYR A 80 14.51 4.14 -3.32
CA TYR A 80 13.12 4.35 -2.95
C TYR A 80 12.14 3.99 -4.09
N HIS A 81 12.48 4.38 -5.32
CA HIS A 81 11.64 4.11 -6.48
C HIS A 81 11.52 2.60 -6.77
N THR A 82 12.62 1.88 -6.68
CA THR A 82 12.66 0.42 -6.89
C THR A 82 11.84 -0.31 -5.82
N ILE A 83 12.03 0.04 -4.55
CA ILE A 83 11.24 -0.55 -3.44
C ILE A 83 9.76 -0.25 -3.63
N LEU A 84 9.39 0.96 -4.04
CA LEU A 84 8.00 1.35 -4.26
C LEU A 84 7.36 0.58 -5.43
N GLN A 85 8.06 0.43 -6.54
CA GLN A 85 7.57 -0.39 -7.66
C GLN A 85 7.34 -1.83 -7.24
N GLN A 86 8.28 -2.42 -6.50
CA GLN A 86 8.14 -3.77 -5.98
C GLN A 86 6.99 -3.89 -4.99
N PHE A 87 6.77 -2.88 -4.12
CA PHE A 87 5.64 -2.84 -3.20
C PHE A 87 4.30 -2.79 -3.95
N ILE A 88 4.17 -1.88 -4.92
CA ILE A 88 2.96 -1.78 -5.76
C ILE A 88 2.72 -3.11 -6.50
N ASN A 89 3.77 -3.74 -7.05
CA ASN A 89 3.65 -5.03 -7.73
C ASN A 89 3.15 -6.13 -6.79
N LEU A 90 3.70 -6.19 -5.57
CA LEU A 90 3.32 -7.17 -4.56
C LEU A 90 1.84 -7.02 -4.17
N MET A 91 1.39 -5.79 -3.94
CA MET A 91 0.03 -5.49 -3.52
C MET A 91 -1.02 -5.67 -4.62
N THR A 92 -0.60 -5.67 -5.88
CA THR A 92 -1.50 -5.72 -7.03
C THR A 92 -1.43 -7.05 -7.79
N SER A 93 -0.67 -8.04 -7.29
CA SER A 93 -0.51 -9.35 -7.97
C SER A 93 -1.71 -10.28 -7.86
N GLU A 94 -2.61 -10.05 -6.90
CA GLU A 94 -3.65 -11.01 -6.54
C GLU A 94 -4.97 -10.89 -7.34
N ASN A 95 -5.21 -9.79 -8.09
CA ASN A 95 -6.48 -9.57 -8.81
C ASN A 95 -6.32 -8.84 -10.15
N ASN A 96 -7.03 -9.31 -11.19
CA ASN A 96 -7.03 -8.69 -12.53
C ASN A 96 -7.52 -7.21 -12.55
N GLN A 97 -8.38 -6.78 -11.62
CA GLN A 97 -8.79 -5.39 -11.49
C GLN A 97 -7.66 -4.48 -11.00
N THR A 98 -6.71 -5.06 -10.27
CA THR A 98 -5.56 -4.37 -9.68
C THR A 98 -4.49 -4.01 -10.72
N SER A 99 -4.44 -4.67 -11.88
CA SER A 99 -3.42 -4.34 -12.89
C SER A 99 -3.60 -2.93 -13.49
N LEU A 100 -4.85 -2.48 -13.64
CA LEU A 100 -5.14 -1.10 -14.08
C LEU A 100 -4.79 -0.09 -12.99
N VAL A 101 -5.12 -0.39 -11.73
CA VAL A 101 -4.77 0.44 -10.58
C VAL A 101 -3.26 0.56 -10.46
N LYS A 102 -2.52 -0.54 -10.63
CA LYS A 102 -1.06 -0.57 -10.65
C LYS A 102 -0.47 0.42 -11.67
N ASN A 103 -0.91 0.35 -12.92
CA ASN A 103 -0.41 1.23 -13.98
C ASN A 103 -0.69 2.71 -13.65
N ILE A 104 -1.86 3.00 -13.12
CA ILE A 104 -2.24 4.36 -12.72
C ILE A 104 -1.38 4.86 -11.55
N LEU A 105 -1.15 4.02 -10.54
CA LEU A 105 -0.27 4.36 -9.40
C LEU A 105 1.17 4.63 -9.85
N GLN A 106 1.71 3.81 -10.77
CA GLN A 106 3.03 4.04 -11.35
C GLN A 106 3.14 5.37 -12.10
N ILE A 107 2.08 5.72 -12.86
CA ILE A 107 2.01 7.00 -13.58
C ILE A 107 1.94 8.16 -12.57
N ILE A 108 1.05 8.09 -11.58
CA ILE A 108 0.91 9.14 -10.55
C ILE A 108 2.24 9.36 -9.84
N TYR A 109 2.92 8.28 -9.45
CA TYR A 109 4.18 8.34 -8.74
C TYR A 109 5.31 8.95 -9.59
N SER A 110 5.33 8.72 -10.90
CA SER A 110 6.33 9.30 -11.81
C SER A 110 6.19 10.80 -12.04
N MET A 111 5.10 11.40 -11.57
CA MET A 111 4.76 12.81 -11.75
C MET A 111 4.95 13.61 -10.46
N CYS A 112 5.19 14.94 -10.60
CA CYS A 112 4.99 15.84 -9.47
C CYS A 112 3.49 15.95 -9.13
N GLU A 113 3.17 16.30 -7.87
CA GLU A 113 1.78 16.35 -7.36
C GLU A 113 0.83 17.13 -8.27
N ASP A 114 1.26 18.29 -8.79
CA ASP A 114 0.42 19.13 -9.66
C ASP A 114 0.02 18.44 -10.97
N LYS A 115 0.98 17.78 -11.62
CA LYS A 115 0.72 17.00 -12.85
C LYS A 115 -0.11 15.77 -12.55
N ALA A 116 0.15 15.11 -11.43
CA ALA A 116 -0.63 13.97 -10.97
C ALA A 116 -2.10 14.37 -10.76
N LEU A 117 -2.40 15.53 -10.18
CA LEU A 117 -3.76 16.03 -9.98
C LEU A 117 -4.49 16.30 -11.31
N ILE A 118 -3.79 16.82 -12.33
CA ILE A 118 -4.36 16.99 -13.66
C ILE A 118 -4.75 15.64 -14.26
N PHE A 119 -3.85 14.67 -14.16
CA PHE A 119 -4.10 13.31 -14.66
C PHE A 119 -5.24 12.62 -13.89
N ILE A 120 -5.28 12.75 -12.55
CA ILE A 120 -6.30 12.17 -11.67
C ILE A 120 -7.72 12.66 -12.07
N LYS A 121 -7.86 13.90 -12.51
CA LYS A 121 -9.16 14.42 -13.02
C LYS A 121 -9.69 13.65 -14.22
N THR A 122 -8.82 13.02 -15.01
CA THR A 122 -9.22 12.23 -16.19
C THR A 122 -9.65 10.80 -15.85
N ILE A 123 -9.36 10.33 -14.66
CA ILE A 123 -9.63 8.96 -14.22
C ILE A 123 -11.13 8.79 -13.92
N ASP A 124 -11.68 7.63 -14.27
CA ASP A 124 -13.05 7.26 -13.91
C ASP A 124 -13.25 7.24 -12.38
N LYS A 125 -14.47 7.63 -11.92
CA LYS A 125 -14.77 7.77 -10.49
C LYS A 125 -14.53 6.50 -9.67
N ASN A 126 -14.91 5.34 -10.18
CA ASN A 126 -14.78 4.08 -9.43
C ASN A 126 -13.32 3.70 -9.27
N LYS A 127 -12.52 3.87 -10.33
CA LYS A 127 -11.08 3.65 -10.27
C LYS A 127 -10.38 4.65 -9.36
N LEU A 128 -10.84 5.90 -9.38
CA LEU A 128 -10.28 6.95 -8.54
C LEU A 128 -10.53 6.70 -7.06
N ILE A 129 -11.69 6.19 -6.68
CA ILE A 129 -12.00 5.79 -5.30
C ILE A 129 -11.02 4.69 -4.84
N LEU A 130 -10.83 3.63 -5.65
CA LEU A 130 -9.89 2.55 -5.33
C LEU A 130 -8.45 3.05 -5.16
N ILE A 131 -8.04 3.99 -6.01
CA ILE A 131 -6.71 4.60 -5.93
C ILE A 131 -6.59 5.44 -4.67
N TYR A 132 -7.59 6.22 -4.34
CA TYR A 132 -7.61 7.06 -3.14
C TYR A 132 -7.54 6.22 -1.87
N ASP A 133 -8.33 5.14 -1.78
CA ASP A 133 -8.29 4.20 -0.64
C ASP A 133 -6.89 3.61 -0.51
N PHE A 134 -6.29 3.14 -1.61
CA PHE A 134 -4.92 2.62 -1.60
C PHE A 134 -3.89 3.67 -1.15
N LEU A 135 -3.97 4.89 -1.66
CA LEU A 135 -3.05 5.97 -1.26
C LEU A 135 -3.23 6.36 0.21
N THR A 136 -4.44 6.29 0.74
CA THR A 136 -4.75 6.60 2.14
C THR A 136 -4.25 5.48 3.06
N ASP A 137 -4.49 4.23 2.73
CA ASP A 137 -4.06 3.07 3.50
C ASP A 137 -2.53 3.00 3.63
N TYR A 138 -1.82 3.45 2.60
CA TYR A 138 -0.36 3.41 2.54
C TYR A 138 0.29 4.80 2.49
N ALA A 139 -0.39 5.83 3.01
CA ALA A 139 0.07 7.22 2.96
C ALA A 139 1.48 7.41 3.51
N SER A 140 1.84 6.69 4.58
CA SER A 140 3.17 6.73 5.19
C SER A 140 4.30 6.21 4.29
N ALA A 141 3.98 5.40 3.28
CA ALA A 141 4.95 4.86 2.33
C ALA A 141 5.11 5.78 1.10
N PHE A 142 4.05 6.49 0.71
CA PHE A 142 4.08 7.34 -0.49
C PHE A 142 4.63 8.74 -0.23
N HIS A 143 4.66 9.20 1.01
CA HIS A 143 5.13 10.53 1.40
C HIS A 143 4.48 11.69 0.62
N TYR A 144 3.22 11.53 0.18
CA TYR A 144 2.46 12.64 -0.39
C TYR A 144 2.05 13.63 0.69
N SER A 145 1.87 14.89 0.29
CA SER A 145 1.36 15.92 1.19
C SER A 145 -0.10 15.66 1.55
N ASP A 146 -0.51 16.03 2.79
CA ASP A 146 -1.91 15.98 3.20
C ASP A 146 -2.79 16.79 2.24
N HIS A 147 -2.27 17.91 1.76
CA HIS A 147 -2.93 18.76 0.77
C HIS A 147 -3.20 18.04 -0.56
N PHE A 148 -2.29 17.17 -1.00
CA PHE A 148 -2.50 16.36 -2.21
C PHE A 148 -3.65 15.40 -2.03
N LEU A 149 -3.72 14.69 -0.91
CA LEU A 149 -4.81 13.75 -0.60
C LEU A 149 -6.16 14.46 -0.46
N GLU A 150 -6.19 15.65 0.19
CA GLU A 150 -7.39 16.46 0.27
C GLU A 150 -7.91 16.92 -1.11
N LYS A 151 -7.00 17.29 -2.02
CA LYS A 151 -7.38 17.63 -3.41
C LYS A 151 -7.98 16.43 -4.15
N ILE A 152 -7.41 15.22 -3.99
CA ILE A 152 -7.98 14.01 -4.58
C ILE A 152 -9.39 13.77 -4.02
N LYS A 153 -9.57 13.89 -2.71
CA LYS A 153 -10.89 13.76 -2.06
C LYS A 153 -11.90 14.75 -2.62
N SER A 154 -11.48 15.99 -2.85
CA SER A 154 -12.34 17.01 -3.46
C SER A 154 -12.73 16.66 -4.89
N ILE A 155 -11.81 16.10 -5.69
CA ILE A 155 -12.10 15.64 -7.06
C ILE A 155 -13.08 14.46 -7.03
N ILE A 156 -12.94 13.53 -6.09
CA ILE A 156 -13.89 12.42 -5.91
C ILE A 156 -15.28 12.98 -5.57
N TYR A 157 -15.35 13.91 -4.61
CA TYR A 157 -16.61 14.54 -4.23
C TYR A 157 -17.31 15.18 -5.44
N GLU A 158 -16.58 15.93 -6.26
CA GLU A 158 -17.13 16.56 -7.48
C GLU A 158 -17.65 15.52 -8.51
N LYS A 159 -16.96 14.39 -8.63
CA LYS A 159 -17.35 13.31 -9.55
C LYS A 159 -18.53 12.47 -9.03
N THR A 160 -18.81 12.51 -7.74
CA THR A 160 -19.83 11.68 -7.07
C THR A 160 -20.99 12.51 -6.51
N LYS A 161 -20.98 13.85 -6.70
CA LYS A 161 -22.01 14.74 -6.14
C LYS A 161 -23.43 14.44 -6.62
N ASP A 162 -23.54 13.95 -7.85
CA ASP A 162 -24.82 13.62 -8.48
C ASP A 162 -25.20 12.13 -8.30
N ASP A 163 -24.38 11.35 -7.59
CA ASP A 163 -24.67 9.94 -7.29
C ASP A 163 -25.75 9.84 -6.20
N GLU A 164 -26.74 9.00 -6.41
CA GLU A 164 -27.70 8.66 -5.38
C GLU A 164 -27.03 7.87 -4.25
N ARG A 165 -27.26 8.29 -3.01
CA ARG A 165 -26.71 7.63 -1.82
C ARG A 165 -27.83 6.91 -1.07
N ILE A 166 -27.77 5.60 -1.07
CA ILE A 166 -28.64 4.76 -0.28
C ILE A 166 -27.90 4.33 0.99
N ILE A 167 -28.36 4.81 2.15
CA ILE A 167 -27.78 4.44 3.45
C ILE A 167 -28.56 3.25 3.98
N LEU A 168 -27.92 2.08 3.96
CA LEU A 168 -28.45 0.89 4.63
C LEU A 168 -28.13 0.98 6.12
N LYS A 169 -29.13 0.76 6.96
CA LYS A 169 -28.99 0.70 8.42
C LYS A 169 -29.39 -0.71 8.89
N PRO A 170 -28.53 -1.72 8.69
CA PRO A 170 -28.83 -3.06 9.14
C PRO A 170 -28.96 -3.10 10.67
N SER A 171 -29.89 -3.90 11.19
CA SER A 171 -29.94 -4.24 12.60
C SER A 171 -28.80 -5.20 12.94
N LEU A 172 -28.52 -5.39 14.24
CA LEU A 172 -27.56 -6.41 14.66
C LEU A 172 -28.00 -7.82 14.25
N ASP A 173 -29.28 -8.09 14.31
CA ASP A 173 -29.85 -9.39 13.89
C ASP A 173 -29.64 -9.63 12.39
N ASP A 174 -29.84 -8.61 11.55
CA ASP A 174 -29.58 -8.70 10.10
C ASP A 174 -28.12 -9.04 9.79
N LEU A 175 -27.18 -8.52 10.58
CA LEU A 175 -25.74 -8.78 10.41
C LEU A 175 -25.39 -10.22 10.84
N PHE A 176 -26.01 -10.74 11.90
CA PHE A 176 -25.77 -12.10 12.36
C PHE A 176 -26.44 -13.15 11.47
N GLU A 177 -27.60 -12.84 10.91
CA GLU A 177 -28.36 -13.74 10.04
C GLU A 177 -27.91 -13.69 8.58
N GLN A 178 -26.95 -12.85 8.24
CA GLN A 178 -26.46 -12.64 6.87
C GLN A 178 -27.59 -12.29 5.87
N ASN A 179 -28.54 -11.48 6.30
CA ASN A 179 -29.70 -11.11 5.49
C ASN A 179 -29.27 -10.32 4.24
N VAL A 180 -29.90 -10.65 3.11
CA VAL A 180 -29.65 -9.99 1.81
C VAL A 180 -30.69 -8.90 1.60
N TYR A 181 -30.23 -7.65 1.38
CA TYR A 181 -31.09 -6.54 1.05
C TYR A 181 -31.28 -6.43 -0.47
N LYS A 182 -32.52 -6.40 -0.92
CA LYS A 182 -32.88 -6.15 -2.32
C LYS A 182 -33.15 -4.65 -2.50
N LEU A 183 -32.28 -3.96 -3.23
CA LEU A 183 -32.50 -2.58 -3.64
C LEU A 183 -33.32 -2.56 -4.93
N GLN A 184 -34.44 -1.86 -4.95
CA GLN A 184 -35.16 -1.54 -6.18
C GLN A 184 -34.68 -0.15 -6.62
N TYR A 185 -34.02 -0.08 -7.75
CA TYR A 185 -33.62 1.16 -8.38
C TYR A 185 -34.64 1.51 -9.48
N ASN A 186 -35.22 2.69 -9.42
CA ASN A 186 -36.04 3.19 -10.49
C ASN A 186 -35.18 3.93 -11.49
N ASP A 187 -34.84 3.29 -12.61
CA ASP A 187 -34.30 3.98 -13.78
C ASP A 187 -35.38 4.93 -14.32
N ASN A 188 -35.19 6.24 -14.14
CA ASN A 188 -35.95 7.26 -14.81
C ASN A 188 -35.35 7.60 -16.16
#